data_f3d031295638e64d425854f2073043f2
#
_entry.id   f3d031295638e64d425854f2073043f2
#
_cell.length_a   1.000
_cell.length_b   1.000
_cell.length_c   1.000
_cell.angle_alpha   90.00
_cell.angle_beta   90.00
_cell.angle_gamma   90.00
#
_symmetry.space_group_name_H-M   'P 1'
#
loop_
_entity.id
_entity.type
_entity.pdbx_description
1 polymer ?
#
loop_
_entity_poly.entity_id
_entity_poly.type
_entity_poly.pdbx_seq_one_letter_code
_entity_poly.pdbx_strand_id
1 'polypeptide(L)'
;MTTLSCKGVKMLKRSCIAEFFGTFAIVFAGTGAIVVNDVSGGQVTHLGAALTFGLVVTAVIYAVGDVSGAHLNPAVTFGFWAARRFQRRSVFPYIISQCLGAVAASGILLLLFKGHPTLGASLPEGSMPRSFIMEIILTWFLMYVILNVSTGSKEKGIMAGMAIGATVGLEALFAGPISGASMNPARSLAPALFTGNLSFAWPYITAHIIGAYLAVLSVKLIRKDSGIADAAEG
;
A
#
# COMPACT_ATOMS: atom_id res chain seq x y z
N MET A 1 2.79 -25.25 18.04
CA MET A 1 3.69 -24.51 17.12
C MET A 1 3.95 -25.43 15.91
N THR A 2 3.18 -25.28 14.85
CA THR A 2 3.36 -26.09 13.62
C THR A 2 4.54 -25.50 12.83
N THR A 3 5.63 -26.24 12.72
CA THR A 3 6.81 -25.89 11.91
C THR A 3 6.41 -25.86 10.43
N LEU A 4 6.83 -24.81 9.71
CA LEU A 4 6.67 -24.75 8.25
C LEU A 4 7.42 -25.92 7.61
N SER A 5 6.76 -26.64 6.71
CA SER A 5 7.44 -27.56 5.78
C SER A 5 8.51 -26.79 4.98
N CYS A 6 9.58 -27.47 4.58
CA CYS A 6 10.66 -26.87 3.77
C CYS A 6 10.13 -26.20 2.48
N LYS A 7 9.08 -26.75 1.87
CA LYS A 7 8.35 -26.12 0.75
C LYS A 7 7.66 -24.82 1.16
N GLY A 8 7.02 -24.77 2.33
CA GLY A 8 6.36 -23.58 2.83
C GLY A 8 7.33 -22.44 3.15
N VAL A 9 8.51 -22.72 3.69
CA VAL A 9 9.58 -21.74 3.91
C VAL A 9 10.07 -21.14 2.59
N LYS A 10 10.27 -21.98 1.57
CA LYS A 10 10.74 -21.54 0.25
C LYS A 10 9.70 -20.65 -0.46
N MET A 11 8.41 -20.99 -0.34
CA MET A 11 7.31 -20.17 -0.88
C MET A 11 7.25 -18.82 -0.18
N LEU A 12 7.27 -18.77 1.15
CA LEU A 12 7.24 -17.52 1.91
C LEU A 12 8.42 -16.59 1.54
N LYS A 13 9.62 -17.16 1.37
CA LYS A 13 10.80 -16.39 0.94
C LYS A 13 10.59 -15.72 -0.42
N ARG A 14 10.03 -16.44 -1.41
CA ARG A 14 9.72 -15.88 -2.73
C ARG A 14 8.70 -14.76 -2.66
N SER A 15 7.63 -14.98 -1.88
CA SER A 15 6.60 -13.95 -1.67
C SER A 15 7.16 -12.70 -1.00
N CYS A 16 8.03 -12.84 0.00
CA CYS A 16 8.70 -11.71 0.64
C CYS A 16 9.58 -10.92 -0.34
N ILE A 17 10.29 -11.60 -1.24
CA ILE A 17 11.09 -10.94 -2.29
C ILE A 17 10.18 -10.18 -3.26
N ALA A 18 9.05 -10.76 -3.66
CA ALA A 18 8.06 -10.09 -4.52
C ALA A 18 7.47 -8.84 -3.84
N GLU A 19 7.12 -8.93 -2.55
CA GLU A 19 6.64 -7.79 -1.75
C GLU A 19 7.69 -6.68 -1.64
N PHE A 20 8.97 -7.03 -1.46
CA PHE A 20 10.08 -6.07 -1.45
C PHE A 20 10.17 -5.31 -2.78
N PHE A 21 10.29 -6.02 -3.91
CA PHE A 21 10.44 -5.36 -5.21
C PHE A 21 9.18 -4.61 -5.62
N GLY A 22 8.00 -5.13 -5.32
CA GLY A 22 6.75 -4.46 -5.64
C GLY A 22 6.57 -3.17 -4.83
N THR A 23 6.84 -3.19 -3.53
CA THR A 23 6.76 -1.97 -2.70
C THR A 23 7.87 -0.98 -3.07
N PHE A 24 9.07 -1.47 -3.40
CA PHE A 24 10.13 -0.64 -3.96
C PHE A 24 9.66 0.11 -5.22
N ALA A 25 9.08 -0.60 -6.18
CA ALA A 25 8.61 0.01 -7.43
C ALA A 25 7.52 1.07 -7.19
N ILE A 26 6.56 0.79 -6.31
CA ILE A 26 5.48 1.75 -5.97
C ILE A 26 6.06 3.01 -5.34
N VAL A 27 6.93 2.87 -4.35
CA VAL A 27 7.51 4.02 -3.65
C VAL A 27 8.46 4.77 -4.57
N PHE A 28 9.33 4.08 -5.31
CA PHE A 28 10.27 4.72 -6.23
C PHE A 28 9.56 5.53 -7.32
N ALA A 29 8.59 4.93 -8.02
CA ALA A 29 7.88 5.61 -9.08
C ALA A 29 6.93 6.69 -8.54
N GLY A 30 6.13 6.37 -7.53
CA GLY A 30 5.11 7.28 -7.01
C GLY A 30 5.69 8.50 -6.31
N THR A 31 6.57 8.31 -5.32
CA THR A 31 7.23 9.45 -4.65
C THR A 31 8.26 10.11 -5.56
N GLY A 32 8.91 9.33 -6.44
CA GLY A 32 9.79 9.86 -7.48
C GLY A 32 9.09 10.80 -8.44
N ALA A 33 7.84 10.51 -8.85
CA ALA A 33 7.05 11.41 -9.68
C ALA A 33 6.79 12.77 -9.00
N ILE A 34 6.56 12.78 -7.68
CA ILE A 34 6.44 14.03 -6.90
C ILE A 34 7.76 14.77 -6.91
N VAL A 35 8.88 14.10 -6.61
CA VAL A 35 10.22 14.70 -6.58
C VAL A 35 10.59 15.28 -7.95
N VAL A 36 10.35 14.50 -9.03
CA VAL A 36 10.63 14.98 -10.41
C VAL A 36 9.75 16.17 -10.76
N ASN A 37 8.48 16.17 -10.34
CA ASN A 37 7.61 17.33 -10.53
C ASN A 37 8.19 18.60 -9.90
N ASP A 38 8.66 18.48 -8.66
CA ASP A 38 9.22 19.62 -7.93
C ASP A 38 10.51 20.14 -8.58
N VAL A 39 11.45 19.27 -8.93
CA VAL A 39 12.73 19.67 -9.52
C VAL A 39 12.64 20.10 -10.99
N SER A 40 11.58 19.70 -11.69
CA SER A 40 11.33 20.08 -13.09
C SER A 40 10.45 21.33 -13.26
N GLY A 41 10.04 21.96 -12.14
CA GLY A 41 9.14 23.12 -12.22
C GLY A 41 7.72 22.76 -12.64
N GLY A 42 7.23 21.59 -12.25
CA GLY A 42 5.82 21.18 -12.43
C GLY A 42 5.55 20.40 -13.73
N GLN A 43 6.56 19.89 -14.44
CA GLN A 43 6.36 19.20 -15.72
C GLN A 43 5.55 17.88 -15.60
N VAL A 44 5.64 17.19 -14.47
CA VAL A 44 4.86 15.96 -14.23
C VAL A 44 3.42 16.29 -13.90
N THR A 45 3.17 17.40 -13.25
CA THR A 45 1.88 17.86 -12.72
C THR A 45 1.33 16.95 -11.61
N HIS A 46 0.40 17.46 -10.82
CA HIS A 46 -0.32 16.64 -9.83
C HIS A 46 -1.06 15.46 -10.47
N LEU A 47 -1.67 15.67 -11.63
CA LEU A 47 -2.34 14.63 -12.41
C LEU A 47 -1.35 13.52 -12.81
N GLY A 48 -0.17 13.88 -13.32
CA GLY A 48 0.85 12.90 -13.70
C GLY A 48 1.36 12.09 -12.51
N ALA A 49 1.58 12.72 -11.36
CA ALA A 49 1.96 12.01 -10.14
C ALA A 49 0.87 11.02 -9.67
N ALA A 50 -0.39 11.44 -9.66
CA ALA A 50 -1.52 10.59 -9.31
C ALA A 50 -1.67 9.38 -10.26
N LEU A 51 -1.55 9.62 -11.58
CA LEU A 51 -1.56 8.56 -12.58
C LEU A 51 -0.37 7.61 -12.41
N THR A 52 0.82 8.12 -12.08
CA THR A 52 2.01 7.29 -11.84
C THR A 52 1.76 6.32 -10.68
N PHE A 53 1.18 6.78 -9.56
CA PHE A 53 0.80 5.90 -8.45
C PHE A 53 -0.20 4.82 -8.89
N GLY A 54 -1.27 5.17 -9.57
CA GLY A 54 -2.27 4.23 -10.04
C GLY A 54 -1.71 3.19 -11.00
N LEU A 55 -0.93 3.64 -12.00
CA LEU A 55 -0.36 2.79 -13.03
C LEU A 55 0.71 1.84 -12.48
N VAL A 56 1.61 2.31 -11.59
CA VAL A 56 2.62 1.43 -10.99
C VAL A 56 1.99 0.37 -10.11
N VAL A 57 0.94 0.71 -9.33
CA VAL A 57 0.19 -0.28 -8.53
C VAL A 57 -0.45 -1.32 -9.46
N THR A 58 -1.10 -0.90 -10.53
CA THR A 58 -1.66 -1.80 -11.55
C THR A 58 -0.60 -2.75 -12.10
N ALA A 59 0.52 -2.21 -12.58
CA ALA A 59 1.60 -2.98 -13.20
C ALA A 59 2.19 -4.00 -12.24
N VAL A 60 2.46 -3.59 -10.98
CA VAL A 60 3.05 -4.47 -9.97
C VAL A 60 2.09 -5.57 -9.54
N ILE A 61 0.79 -5.29 -9.40
CA ILE A 61 -0.21 -6.33 -9.08
C ILE A 61 -0.21 -7.42 -10.17
N TYR A 62 -0.15 -7.04 -11.44
CA TYR A 62 -0.07 -8.03 -12.52
C TYR A 62 1.28 -8.74 -12.59
N ALA A 63 2.37 -8.09 -12.17
CA ALA A 63 3.71 -8.68 -12.22
C ALA A 63 3.97 -9.71 -11.11
N VAL A 64 3.43 -9.52 -9.90
CA VAL A 64 3.78 -10.35 -8.73
C VAL A 64 2.56 -10.89 -7.97
N GLY A 65 1.35 -10.64 -8.44
CA GLY A 65 0.12 -11.05 -7.76
C GLY A 65 -0.03 -12.55 -7.58
N ASP A 66 0.42 -13.34 -8.54
CA ASP A 66 0.44 -14.81 -8.50
C ASP A 66 1.53 -15.38 -7.56
N VAL A 67 2.54 -14.57 -7.22
CA VAL A 67 3.67 -14.98 -6.35
C VAL A 67 3.41 -14.67 -4.88
N SER A 68 2.91 -13.46 -4.58
CA SER A 68 2.75 -12.99 -3.19
C SER A 68 1.32 -12.60 -2.83
N GLY A 69 0.42 -12.47 -3.79
CA GLY A 69 -0.86 -11.81 -3.63
C GLY A 69 -0.77 -10.28 -3.75
N ALA A 70 0.44 -9.75 -4.01
CA ALA A 70 0.73 -8.32 -4.22
C ALA A 70 0.06 -7.42 -3.16
N HIS A 71 0.34 -7.67 -1.89
CA HIS A 71 -0.15 -6.78 -0.81
C HIS A 71 0.50 -5.41 -0.87
N LEU A 72 1.84 -5.35 -1.00
CA LEU A 72 2.67 -4.15 -1.27
C LEU A 72 2.47 -3.00 -0.26
N ASN A 73 1.81 -3.31 0.85
CA ASN A 73 1.30 -2.32 1.79
C ASN A 73 1.04 -2.99 3.16
N PRO A 74 1.64 -2.50 4.26
CA PRO A 74 1.40 -3.06 5.60
C PRO A 74 -0.07 -3.00 6.05
N ALA A 75 -0.83 -1.94 5.68
CA ALA A 75 -2.25 -1.84 6.03
C ALA A 75 -3.10 -2.85 5.25
N VAL A 76 -2.77 -3.13 4.00
CA VAL A 76 -3.42 -4.18 3.19
C VAL A 76 -3.11 -5.56 3.77
N THR A 77 -1.86 -5.81 4.15
CA THR A 77 -1.44 -7.07 4.81
C THR A 77 -2.21 -7.29 6.12
N PHE A 78 -2.33 -6.22 6.94
CA PHE A 78 -3.15 -6.24 8.15
C PHE A 78 -4.64 -6.49 7.82
N GLY A 79 -5.19 -5.82 6.81
CA GLY A 79 -6.59 -5.97 6.38
C GLY A 79 -6.91 -7.40 5.95
N PHE A 80 -6.07 -8.05 5.15
CA PHE A 80 -6.24 -9.45 4.78
C PHE A 80 -6.15 -10.39 5.99
N TRP A 81 -5.23 -10.14 6.92
CA TRP A 81 -5.15 -10.90 8.16
C TRP A 81 -6.42 -10.72 9.02
N ALA A 82 -6.87 -9.50 9.23
CA ALA A 82 -8.09 -9.20 10.00
C ALA A 82 -9.36 -9.79 9.35
N ALA A 83 -9.37 -9.90 8.02
CA ALA A 83 -10.41 -10.58 7.25
C ALA A 83 -10.28 -12.12 7.27
N ARG A 84 -9.30 -12.70 7.99
CA ARG A 84 -8.96 -14.13 8.02
C ARG A 84 -8.60 -14.74 6.65
N ARG A 85 -8.07 -13.92 5.74
CA ARG A 85 -7.65 -14.33 4.39
C ARG A 85 -6.14 -14.42 4.22
N PHE A 86 -5.38 -14.23 5.31
CA PHE A 86 -3.93 -14.30 5.31
C PHE A 86 -3.38 -14.91 6.60
N GLN A 87 -2.36 -15.75 6.49
CA GLN A 87 -1.81 -16.49 7.61
C GLN A 87 -1.04 -15.57 8.56
N ARG A 88 -1.34 -15.61 9.86
CA ARG A 88 -0.71 -14.79 10.91
C ARG A 88 0.82 -14.83 10.88
N ARG A 89 1.40 -16.01 10.64
CA ARG A 89 2.88 -16.20 10.60
C ARG A 89 3.56 -15.46 9.45
N SER A 90 2.82 -15.14 8.38
CA SER A 90 3.35 -14.44 7.20
C SER A 90 3.21 -12.93 7.29
N VAL A 91 2.41 -12.39 8.23
CA VAL A 91 2.16 -10.95 8.36
C VAL A 91 3.45 -10.17 8.60
N PHE A 92 4.21 -10.55 9.62
CA PHE A 92 5.43 -9.83 9.99
C PHE A 92 6.53 -9.89 8.91
N PRO A 93 6.84 -11.06 8.29
CA PRO A 93 7.75 -11.12 7.16
C PRO A 93 7.36 -10.22 5.98
N TYR A 94 6.06 -10.15 5.64
CA TYR A 94 5.57 -9.27 4.57
C TYR A 94 5.80 -7.80 4.92
N ILE A 95 5.38 -7.36 6.11
CA ILE A 95 5.54 -5.97 6.55
C ILE A 95 7.01 -5.55 6.53
N ILE A 96 7.92 -6.40 7.01
CA ILE A 96 9.37 -6.12 6.95
C ILE A 96 9.82 -5.96 5.50
N SER A 97 9.46 -6.90 4.61
CA SER A 97 9.85 -6.85 3.20
C SER A 97 9.34 -5.60 2.51
N GLN A 98 8.09 -5.21 2.75
CA GLN A 98 7.47 -4.00 2.24
C GLN A 98 8.20 -2.74 2.74
N CYS A 99 8.47 -2.65 4.05
CA CYS A 99 9.21 -1.51 4.62
C CYS A 99 10.63 -1.42 4.05
N LEU A 100 11.34 -2.54 3.93
CA LEU A 100 12.69 -2.56 3.35
C LEU A 100 12.69 -2.13 1.88
N GLY A 101 11.70 -2.57 1.08
CA GLY A 101 11.54 -2.12 -0.30
C GLY A 101 11.30 -0.61 -0.40
N ALA A 102 10.42 -0.08 0.45
CA ALA A 102 10.13 1.35 0.51
C ALA A 102 11.37 2.18 0.93
N VAL A 103 12.10 1.72 1.96
CA VAL A 103 13.34 2.38 2.42
C VAL A 103 14.41 2.36 1.34
N ALA A 104 14.60 1.24 0.64
CA ALA A 104 15.54 1.16 -0.49
C ALA A 104 15.17 2.16 -1.61
N ALA A 105 13.88 2.28 -1.94
CA ALA A 105 13.39 3.24 -2.93
C ALA A 105 13.66 4.69 -2.53
N SER A 106 13.31 5.07 -1.31
CA SER A 106 13.55 6.42 -0.78
C SER A 106 15.04 6.74 -0.66
N GLY A 107 15.87 5.76 -0.31
CA GLY A 107 17.33 5.88 -0.27
C GLY A 107 17.92 6.16 -1.66
N ILE A 108 17.42 5.49 -2.71
CA ILE A 108 17.85 5.78 -4.10
C ILE A 108 17.37 7.16 -4.52
N LEU A 109 16.14 7.56 -4.21
CA LEU A 109 15.67 8.92 -4.50
C LEU A 109 16.52 9.98 -3.79
N LEU A 110 16.94 9.76 -2.55
CA LEU A 110 17.87 10.63 -1.83
C LEU A 110 19.23 10.76 -2.55
N LEU A 111 19.75 9.65 -3.09
CA LEU A 111 21.02 9.68 -3.86
C LEU A 111 20.89 10.43 -5.17
N LEU A 112 19.76 10.28 -5.88
CA LEU A 112 19.50 10.93 -7.16
C LEU A 112 19.16 12.43 -7.00
N PHE A 113 18.43 12.77 -5.93
CA PHE A 113 17.90 14.12 -5.70
C PHE A 113 18.38 14.65 -4.34
N LYS A 114 19.71 14.79 -4.19
CA LYS A 114 20.33 15.26 -2.95
C LYS A 114 19.79 16.64 -2.55
N GLY A 115 19.40 16.78 -1.29
CA GLY A 115 18.88 18.05 -0.76
C GLY A 115 17.39 18.29 -1.02
N HIS A 116 16.66 17.37 -1.66
CA HIS A 116 15.23 17.51 -1.79
C HIS A 116 14.55 17.46 -0.42
N PRO A 117 13.66 18.44 -0.07
CA PRO A 117 13.20 18.64 1.31
C PRO A 117 12.30 17.51 1.84
N THR A 118 11.54 16.86 0.96
CA THR A 118 10.49 15.90 1.38
C THR A 118 10.64 14.50 0.82
N LEU A 119 11.37 14.32 -0.30
CA LEU A 119 11.44 13.07 -1.06
C LEU A 119 10.04 12.48 -1.35
N GLY A 120 9.02 13.34 -1.56
CA GLY A 120 7.65 12.93 -1.77
C GLY A 120 6.95 12.36 -0.53
N ALA A 121 7.38 12.73 0.68
CA ALA A 121 6.76 12.31 1.94
C ALA A 121 5.28 12.70 2.00
N SER A 122 4.50 11.89 2.70
CA SER A 122 3.11 12.23 3.04
C SER A 122 3.13 13.23 4.19
N LEU A 123 2.77 14.46 3.88
CA LEU A 123 2.69 15.56 4.85
C LEU A 123 1.28 16.15 4.87
N PRO A 124 0.78 16.57 6.03
CA PRO A 124 -0.53 17.20 6.10
C PRO A 124 -0.48 18.62 5.54
N GLU A 125 -1.33 18.91 4.57
CA GLU A 125 -1.55 20.28 4.12
C GLU A 125 -2.52 20.97 5.08
N GLY A 126 -2.01 21.87 5.91
CA GLY A 126 -2.76 22.57 6.97
C GLY A 126 -2.86 21.76 8.26
N SER A 127 -4.00 21.11 8.56
CA SER A 127 -4.20 20.49 9.87
C SER A 127 -4.04 18.96 9.86
N MET A 128 -3.31 18.41 10.84
CA MET A 128 -3.14 16.96 11.03
C MET A 128 -4.48 16.22 11.22
N PRO A 129 -5.46 16.70 12.01
CA PRO A 129 -6.74 16.00 12.15
C PRO A 129 -7.49 15.84 10.83
N ARG A 130 -7.44 16.83 9.93
CA ARG A 130 -8.04 16.73 8.59
C ARG A 130 -7.39 15.63 7.77
N SER A 131 -6.06 15.61 7.72
CA SER A 131 -5.31 14.59 6.99
C SER A 131 -5.50 13.20 7.61
N PHE A 132 -5.55 13.10 8.93
CA PHE A 132 -5.81 11.84 9.64
C PHE A 132 -7.16 11.22 9.26
N ILE A 133 -8.24 12.03 9.28
CA ILE A 133 -9.57 11.55 8.89
C ILE A 133 -9.58 11.19 7.40
N MET A 134 -8.96 12.00 6.55
CA MET A 134 -8.83 11.72 5.12
C MET A 134 -8.16 10.36 4.89
N GLU A 135 -7.01 10.10 5.49
CA GLU A 135 -6.26 8.84 5.33
C GLU A 135 -7.03 7.62 5.85
N ILE A 136 -7.86 7.78 6.89
CA ILE A 136 -8.78 6.70 7.33
C ILE A 136 -9.75 6.37 6.20
N ILE A 137 -10.39 7.38 5.60
CA ILE A 137 -11.40 7.20 4.55
C ILE A 137 -10.76 6.60 3.29
N LEU A 138 -9.61 7.12 2.86
CA LEU A 138 -8.88 6.61 1.69
C LEU A 138 -8.48 5.15 1.90
N THR A 139 -7.86 4.83 3.02
CA THR A 139 -7.43 3.45 3.28
C THR A 139 -8.63 2.51 3.44
N TRP A 140 -9.73 2.99 4.02
CA TRP A 140 -10.98 2.25 4.04
C TRP A 140 -11.47 1.94 2.62
N PHE A 141 -11.52 2.94 1.73
CA PHE A 141 -12.00 2.76 0.37
C PHE A 141 -11.08 1.83 -0.42
N LEU A 142 -9.76 2.04 -0.38
CA LEU A 142 -8.80 1.15 -1.00
C LEU A 142 -8.97 -0.30 -0.54
N MET A 143 -8.98 -0.54 0.78
CA MET A 143 -9.07 -1.90 1.32
C MET A 143 -10.44 -2.52 1.06
N TYR A 144 -11.51 -1.71 1.05
CA TYR A 144 -12.84 -2.15 0.67
C TYR A 144 -12.88 -2.66 -0.78
N VAL A 145 -12.28 -1.92 -1.72
CA VAL A 145 -12.16 -2.37 -3.11
C VAL A 145 -11.34 -3.66 -3.18
N ILE A 146 -10.15 -3.69 -2.56
CA ILE A 146 -9.27 -4.87 -2.54
C ILE A 146 -10.03 -6.12 -2.08
N LEU A 147 -10.70 -6.05 -0.93
CA LEU A 147 -11.43 -7.21 -0.37
C LEU A 147 -12.58 -7.68 -1.27
N ASN A 148 -13.14 -6.81 -2.09
CA ASN A 148 -14.24 -7.14 -2.98
C ASN A 148 -13.80 -7.67 -4.34
N VAL A 149 -12.64 -7.22 -4.86
CA VAL A 149 -12.15 -7.66 -6.18
C VAL A 149 -11.18 -8.85 -6.09
N SER A 150 -10.53 -9.06 -4.94
CA SER A 150 -9.62 -10.19 -4.72
C SER A 150 -10.34 -11.53 -4.47
N THR A 151 -11.67 -11.51 -4.38
CA THR A 151 -12.49 -12.71 -4.15
C THR A 151 -13.72 -12.67 -5.05
N GLY A 152 -14.16 -13.83 -5.51
CA GLY A 152 -15.34 -13.96 -6.36
C GLY A 152 -15.04 -14.64 -7.68
N SER A 153 -15.70 -14.21 -8.76
CA SER A 153 -15.54 -14.81 -10.08
C SER A 153 -14.12 -14.63 -10.65
N LYS A 154 -13.75 -15.48 -11.60
CA LYS A 154 -12.46 -15.44 -12.30
C LYS A 154 -12.21 -14.08 -12.95
N GLU A 155 -13.27 -13.48 -13.51
CA GLU A 155 -13.22 -12.17 -14.15
C GLU A 155 -12.85 -11.05 -13.16
N LYS A 156 -13.36 -11.09 -11.94
CA LYS A 156 -12.97 -10.14 -10.88
C LYS A 156 -11.48 -10.24 -10.55
N GLY A 157 -10.95 -11.45 -10.43
CA GLY A 157 -9.53 -11.68 -10.18
C GLY A 157 -8.64 -11.10 -11.29
N ILE A 158 -9.01 -11.27 -12.55
CA ILE A 158 -8.28 -10.72 -13.69
C ILE A 158 -8.29 -9.19 -13.68
N MET A 159 -9.40 -8.57 -13.31
CA MET A 159 -9.54 -7.11 -13.29
C MET A 159 -9.07 -6.46 -11.98
N ALA A 160 -8.63 -7.26 -10.99
CA ALA A 160 -8.27 -6.75 -9.67
C ALA A 160 -7.16 -5.67 -9.75
N GLY A 161 -6.11 -5.91 -10.55
CA GLY A 161 -5.02 -4.95 -10.71
C GLY A 161 -5.51 -3.60 -11.23
N MET A 162 -6.38 -3.59 -12.24
CA MET A 162 -6.97 -2.36 -12.78
C MET A 162 -7.85 -1.64 -11.76
N ALA A 163 -8.73 -2.36 -11.06
CA ALA A 163 -9.63 -1.77 -10.08
C ALA A 163 -8.85 -1.16 -8.90
N ILE A 164 -7.84 -1.86 -8.38
CA ILE A 164 -7.04 -1.40 -7.27
C ILE A 164 -6.16 -0.22 -7.67
N GLY A 165 -5.47 -0.31 -8.80
CA GLY A 165 -4.63 0.79 -9.30
C GLY A 165 -5.45 2.04 -9.66
N ALA A 166 -6.63 1.88 -10.27
CA ALA A 166 -7.55 2.98 -10.53
C ALA A 166 -8.02 3.65 -9.22
N THR A 167 -8.28 2.87 -8.17
CA THR A 167 -8.63 3.41 -6.83
C THR A 167 -7.48 4.23 -6.27
N VAL A 168 -6.25 3.72 -6.30
CA VAL A 168 -5.06 4.48 -5.83
C VAL A 168 -4.87 5.76 -6.62
N GLY A 169 -4.98 5.72 -7.96
CA GLY A 169 -4.85 6.91 -8.80
C GLY A 169 -5.97 7.93 -8.54
N LEU A 170 -7.20 7.48 -8.41
CA LEU A 170 -8.35 8.31 -8.06
C LEU A 170 -8.15 9.02 -6.71
N GLU A 171 -7.75 8.27 -5.69
CA GLU A 171 -7.54 8.81 -4.34
C GLU A 171 -6.36 9.77 -4.30
N ALA A 172 -5.27 9.45 -4.99
CA ALA A 172 -4.13 10.36 -5.13
C ALA A 172 -4.53 11.66 -5.83
N LEU A 173 -5.42 11.58 -6.83
CA LEU A 173 -5.84 12.74 -7.62
C LEU A 173 -6.61 13.75 -6.79
N PHE A 174 -7.63 13.33 -6.02
CA PHE A 174 -8.47 14.29 -5.30
C PHE A 174 -7.97 14.61 -3.90
N ALA A 175 -7.33 13.67 -3.22
CA ALA A 175 -6.91 13.81 -1.83
C ALA A 175 -5.42 14.08 -1.64
N GLY A 176 -4.60 13.89 -2.68
CA GLY A 176 -3.17 14.20 -2.66
C GLY A 176 -2.86 15.60 -2.13
N PRO A 177 -3.55 16.66 -2.60
CA PRO A 177 -3.33 18.02 -2.11
C PRO A 177 -3.73 18.27 -0.64
N ILE A 178 -4.36 17.30 0.03
CA ILE A 178 -4.83 17.43 1.41
C ILE A 178 -3.94 16.67 2.40
N SER A 179 -3.66 15.38 2.09
CA SER A 179 -2.95 14.50 3.01
C SER A 179 -1.71 13.83 2.38
N GLY A 180 -1.49 14.03 1.09
CA GLY A 180 -0.52 13.28 0.33
C GLY A 180 -1.05 11.91 -0.14
N ALA A 181 -2.30 11.57 0.17
CA ALA A 181 -3.01 10.34 -0.21
C ALA A 181 -2.10 9.11 -0.11
N SER A 182 -1.67 8.79 1.10
CA SER A 182 -0.67 7.74 1.32
C SER A 182 -1.27 6.35 1.27
N MET A 183 -2.30 6.08 2.09
CA MET A 183 -2.98 4.78 2.23
C MET A 183 -2.04 3.60 2.57
N ASN A 184 -0.75 3.87 2.78
CA ASN A 184 0.29 2.85 2.91
C ASN A 184 1.32 3.23 3.97
N PRO A 185 1.41 2.51 5.11
CA PRO A 185 2.40 2.76 6.15
C PRO A 185 3.84 2.78 5.67
N ALA A 186 4.22 1.87 4.76
CA ALA A 186 5.59 1.81 4.24
C ALA A 186 5.92 3.02 3.36
N ARG A 187 4.95 3.49 2.54
CA ARG A 187 5.08 4.69 1.70
C ARG A 187 5.16 5.97 2.54
N SER A 188 4.48 6.03 3.70
CA SER A 188 4.61 7.20 4.60
C SER A 188 5.91 7.19 5.39
N LEU A 189 6.30 6.01 5.90
CA LEU A 189 7.46 5.86 6.77
C LEU A 189 8.79 6.11 6.05
N ALA A 190 8.95 5.55 4.84
CA ALA A 190 10.25 5.50 4.19
C ALA A 190 10.84 6.88 3.84
N PRO A 191 10.15 7.80 3.14
CA PRO A 191 10.72 9.14 2.93
C PRO A 191 10.86 9.93 4.24
N ALA A 192 9.94 9.74 5.21
CA ALA A 192 10.01 10.41 6.50
C ALA A 192 11.28 10.08 7.30
N LEU A 193 11.80 8.85 7.16
CA LEU A 193 13.07 8.44 7.77
C LEU A 193 14.28 9.26 7.27
N PHE A 194 14.28 9.64 6.01
CA PHE A 194 15.40 10.36 5.40
C PHE A 194 15.25 11.88 5.47
N THR A 195 14.04 12.39 5.69
CA THR A 195 13.75 13.84 5.69
C THR A 195 13.47 14.41 7.08
N GLY A 196 13.53 13.58 8.14
CA GLY A 196 13.29 14.02 9.51
C GLY A 196 11.81 14.22 9.86
N ASN A 197 10.88 13.84 8.98
CA ASN A 197 9.44 14.03 9.15
C ASN A 197 8.74 12.88 9.92
N LEU A 198 9.46 12.16 10.77
CA LEU A 198 8.93 11.00 11.51
C LEU A 198 7.76 11.34 12.43
N SER A 199 7.68 12.58 12.94
CA SER A 199 6.56 13.04 13.76
C SER A 199 5.21 12.96 13.04
N PHE A 200 5.20 13.04 11.71
CA PHE A 200 4.00 12.89 10.90
C PHE A 200 3.72 11.43 10.50
N ALA A 201 4.71 10.55 10.54
CA ALA A 201 4.53 9.17 10.08
C ALA A 201 3.56 8.35 10.95
N TRP A 202 3.62 8.49 12.29
CA TRP A 202 2.79 7.68 13.20
C TRP A 202 1.28 7.96 13.08
N PRO A 203 0.78 9.22 12.91
CA PRO A 203 -0.64 9.45 12.67
C PRO A 203 -1.12 8.78 11.38
N TYR A 204 -0.31 8.86 10.31
CA TYR A 204 -0.62 8.20 9.04
C TYR A 204 -0.71 6.68 9.21
N ILE A 205 0.29 6.04 9.83
CA ILE A 205 0.28 4.60 10.09
C ILE A 205 -0.98 4.19 10.86
N THR A 206 -1.34 4.95 11.89
CA THR A 206 -2.53 4.68 12.71
C THR A 206 -3.82 4.83 11.89
N ALA A 207 -3.93 5.89 11.09
CA ALA A 207 -5.06 6.13 10.20
C ALA A 207 -5.25 4.97 9.21
N HIS A 208 -4.16 4.51 8.59
CA HIS A 208 -4.21 3.40 7.64
C HIS A 208 -4.70 2.09 8.28
N ILE A 209 -4.25 1.77 9.48
CA ILE A 209 -4.69 0.56 10.19
C ILE A 209 -6.19 0.65 10.56
N ILE A 210 -6.64 1.81 11.04
CA ILE A 210 -8.06 2.05 11.33
C ILE A 210 -8.89 1.90 10.06
N GLY A 211 -8.51 2.57 8.96
CA GLY A 211 -9.21 2.49 7.68
C GLY A 211 -9.31 1.07 7.15
N ALA A 212 -8.20 0.32 7.16
CA ALA A 212 -8.20 -1.07 6.72
C ALA A 212 -9.12 -1.95 7.58
N TYR A 213 -9.16 -1.74 8.90
CA TYR A 213 -10.06 -2.48 9.79
C TYR A 213 -11.54 -2.15 9.53
N LEU A 214 -11.87 -0.88 9.34
CA LEU A 214 -13.23 -0.45 9.00
C LEU A 214 -13.70 -1.07 7.67
N ALA A 215 -12.81 -1.20 6.68
CA ALA A 215 -13.14 -1.89 5.44
C ALA A 215 -13.51 -3.37 5.66
N VAL A 216 -12.76 -4.06 6.52
CA VAL A 216 -13.08 -5.45 6.90
C VAL A 216 -14.47 -5.54 7.52
N LEU A 217 -14.82 -4.62 8.43
CA LEU A 217 -16.15 -4.57 9.02
C LEU A 217 -17.24 -4.31 7.99
N SER A 218 -17.00 -3.34 7.08
CA SER A 218 -17.95 -3.01 6.00
C SER A 218 -18.22 -4.18 5.07
N VAL A 219 -17.16 -4.92 4.68
CA VAL A 219 -17.33 -6.10 3.82
C VAL A 219 -18.09 -7.21 4.54
N LYS A 220 -17.87 -7.42 5.84
CA LYS A 220 -18.66 -8.39 6.63
C LYS A 220 -20.15 -8.03 6.71
N LEU A 221 -20.46 -6.73 6.76
CA LEU A 221 -21.85 -6.27 6.81
C LEU A 221 -22.62 -6.51 5.50
N ILE A 222 -21.97 -6.34 4.35
CA ILE A 222 -22.61 -6.48 3.04
C ILE A 222 -22.58 -7.92 2.49
N ARG A 223 -21.65 -8.75 2.96
CA ARG A 223 -21.49 -10.14 2.55
C ARG A 223 -21.87 -11.08 3.69
N LYS A 224 -23.10 -10.96 4.21
CA LYS A 224 -23.69 -11.95 5.11
C LYS A 224 -23.81 -13.27 4.34
N ASP A 225 -23.18 -14.33 4.87
CA ASP A 225 -23.33 -15.73 4.43
C ASP A 225 -22.56 -16.23 3.18
N SER A 226 -21.47 -15.65 2.77
CA SER A 226 -20.55 -16.40 1.92
C SER A 226 -19.34 -16.89 2.76
N GLY A 227 -19.48 -18.11 3.31
CA GLY A 227 -18.46 -19.05 3.82
C GLY A 227 -17.03 -18.51 4.08
N ILE A 228 -16.86 -17.56 4.99
CA ILE A 228 -15.52 -17.15 5.45
C ILE A 228 -14.96 -18.17 6.47
N ALA A 229 -15.75 -19.19 6.83
CA ALA A 229 -15.41 -20.17 7.87
C ALA A 229 -14.54 -21.35 7.42
N ASP A 230 -14.51 -21.71 6.14
CA ASP A 230 -14.04 -23.04 5.72
C ASP A 230 -12.64 -23.10 5.08
N ALA A 231 -11.85 -22.04 5.11
CA ALA A 231 -10.48 -22.06 4.53
C ALA A 231 -9.35 -22.16 5.58
N ALA A 232 -9.67 -22.43 6.85
CA ALA A 232 -8.67 -22.45 7.93
C ALA A 232 -8.35 -23.87 8.45
N GLU A 233 -9.00 -24.93 7.94
CA GLU A 233 -8.72 -26.33 8.30
C GLU A 233 -8.39 -27.15 7.04
N GLY A 234 -7.18 -26.98 6.54
CA GLY A 234 -6.59 -27.78 5.47
C GLY A 234 -5.08 -27.66 5.49
#